data_1c1b664e3a2fef25e27d2d15f9388caf
#
_entry.id   1c1b664e3a2fef25e27d2d15f9388caf
#
_cell.length_a   1.000
_cell.length_b   1.000
_cell.length_c   1.000
_cell.angle_alpha   90.00
_cell.angle_beta   90.00
_cell.angle_gamma   90.00
#
_symmetry.space_group_name_H-M   'P 1'
#
loop_
_entity.id
_entity.type
_entity.pdbx_description
1 polymer ?
#
loop_
_entity_poly.entity_id
_entity_poly.type
_entity_poly.pdbx_seq_one_letter_code
_entity_poly.pdbx_strand_id
1 'polypeptide(L)'
;MALSIGTNTSALDAAASASAVNRSLETSMERLSTGKRINSASDDAAGVAIASRLTAEIRGTNQSIRNALDAQALIDTAEGAHKEVENILQRMREVAVQSANDTNNAQDRSNLLVEFVALEDEIDRIAETTTWAGQSLLNANDGQSAVIGGFVTEPAAADTTADFTFQIGAGTSGNDSITVSIREIDSVSLFLYNANNPLVGGLSTNIDTPSAATGTMGIIDTALEKINQQRSKLGAVSN
;
A
#
# COMPACT_ATOMS: atom_id res chain seq x y z
N MET A 1 31.14 71.31 43.15
CA MET A 1 31.01 69.88 42.78
C MET A 1 31.33 69.11 44.02
N ALA A 2 30.35 68.45 44.65
CA ALA A 2 30.61 67.62 45.80
C ALA A 2 31.20 66.28 45.26
N LEU A 3 32.47 66.03 45.61
CA LEU A 3 33.06 64.67 45.42
C LEU A 3 32.33 63.71 46.34
N SER A 4 31.39 62.99 45.79
CA SER A 4 30.76 61.80 46.47
C SER A 4 31.78 60.68 46.45
N ILE A 5 32.40 60.39 47.58
CA ILE A 5 33.44 59.30 47.74
C ILE A 5 32.78 57.91 47.76
N GLY A 6 31.46 57.84 47.80
CA GLY A 6 30.72 56.55 47.90
C GLY A 6 30.29 55.90 46.63
N THR A 7 30.34 56.56 45.46
CA THR A 7 29.90 56.01 44.18
C THR A 7 30.85 56.44 43.04
N ASN A 8 31.76 55.55 42.67
CA ASN A 8 32.59 55.75 41.47
C ASN A 8 31.84 55.27 40.23
N THR A 9 31.15 56.20 39.58
CA THR A 9 30.36 55.93 38.35
C THR A 9 31.22 55.36 37.23
N SER A 10 32.48 55.79 37.09
CA SER A 10 33.41 55.27 36.09
C SER A 10 33.81 53.81 36.33
N ALA A 11 33.95 53.39 37.59
CA ALA A 11 34.19 51.99 37.94
C ALA A 11 32.97 51.12 37.69
N LEU A 12 31.75 51.65 37.95
CA LEU A 12 30.49 50.92 37.66
C LEU A 12 30.27 50.76 36.16
N ASP A 13 30.56 51.82 35.39
CA ASP A 13 30.48 51.79 33.91
C ASP A 13 31.52 50.80 33.32
N ALA A 14 32.70 50.77 33.85
CA ALA A 14 33.75 49.82 33.45
C ALA A 14 33.33 48.36 33.77
N ALA A 15 32.74 48.13 34.94
CA ALA A 15 32.25 46.82 35.34
C ALA A 15 31.04 46.36 34.48
N ALA A 16 30.13 47.30 34.18
CA ALA A 16 28.99 47.02 33.27
C ALA A 16 29.46 46.68 31.83
N SER A 17 30.46 47.44 31.32
CA SER A 17 31.05 47.19 30.01
C SER A 17 31.78 45.83 29.96
N ALA A 18 32.56 45.48 30.99
CA ALA A 18 33.22 44.18 31.08
C ALA A 18 32.20 43.04 31.14
N SER A 19 31.10 43.18 31.88
CA SER A 19 30.03 42.23 31.93
C SER A 19 29.30 42.05 30.57
N ALA A 20 29.11 43.14 29.83
CA ALA A 20 28.52 43.12 28.45
C ALA A 20 29.42 42.38 27.47
N VAL A 21 30.75 42.63 27.53
CA VAL A 21 31.75 41.93 26.68
C VAL A 21 31.78 40.44 26.99
N ASN A 22 31.78 40.08 28.29
CA ASN A 22 31.75 38.65 28.69
C ASN A 22 30.51 37.95 28.14
N ARG A 23 29.32 38.51 28.24
CA ARG A 23 28.07 37.91 27.67
C ARG A 23 28.17 37.76 26.15
N SER A 24 28.74 38.76 25.45
CA SER A 24 28.94 38.70 24.00
C SER A 24 29.95 37.62 23.61
N LEU A 25 31.02 37.45 24.43
CA LEU A 25 31.99 36.38 24.22
C LEU A 25 31.36 35.00 24.45
N GLU A 26 30.62 34.81 25.55
CA GLU A 26 29.88 33.55 25.85
C GLU A 26 28.96 33.18 24.68
N THR A 27 28.14 34.08 24.19
CA THR A 27 27.27 33.87 23.04
C THR A 27 28.05 33.50 21.77
N SER A 28 29.20 34.17 21.53
CA SER A 28 30.03 33.86 20.37
C SER A 28 30.71 32.48 20.48
N MET A 29 31.15 32.10 21.67
CA MET A 29 31.72 30.79 21.95
C MET A 29 30.68 29.69 21.82
N GLU A 30 29.46 29.88 22.30
CA GLU A 30 28.34 28.99 22.14
C GLU A 30 28.01 28.76 20.66
N ARG A 31 27.92 29.85 19.87
CA ARG A 31 27.67 29.75 18.42
C ARG A 31 28.80 29.04 17.67
N LEU A 32 30.03 29.24 18.07
CA LEU A 32 31.21 28.58 17.48
C LEU A 32 31.20 27.09 17.79
N SER A 33 30.89 26.73 19.04
CA SER A 33 30.85 25.35 19.51
C SER A 33 29.73 24.54 18.87
N THR A 34 28.54 25.13 18.72
CA THR A 34 27.35 24.44 18.14
C THR A 34 27.30 24.53 16.62
N GLY A 35 28.05 25.47 16.01
CA GLY A 35 27.98 25.78 14.59
C GLY A 35 26.64 26.42 14.16
N LYS A 36 25.80 26.84 15.13
CA LYS A 36 24.48 27.42 14.87
C LYS A 36 24.40 28.85 15.36
N ARG A 37 23.77 29.72 14.60
CA ARG A 37 23.53 31.12 14.98
C ARG A 37 22.48 31.27 16.07
N ILE A 38 21.47 30.41 16.05
CA ILE A 38 20.32 30.40 16.98
C ILE A 38 20.41 29.08 17.77
N ASN A 39 20.67 29.15 19.08
CA ASN A 39 20.80 28.01 19.98
C ASN A 39 19.67 27.91 20.99
N SER A 40 19.11 29.05 21.38
CA SER A 40 18.04 29.14 22.37
C SER A 40 16.89 30.03 21.91
N ALA A 41 15.74 29.88 22.57
CA ALA A 41 14.57 30.71 22.31
C ALA A 41 14.82 32.18 22.68
N SER A 42 15.83 32.47 23.53
CA SER A 42 16.24 33.83 23.89
C SER A 42 17.00 34.54 22.78
N ASP A 43 17.64 33.78 21.85
CA ASP A 43 18.34 34.35 20.71
C ASP A 43 17.39 34.86 19.63
N ASP A 44 16.37 34.03 19.32
CA ASP A 44 15.32 34.35 18.35
C ASP A 44 14.15 33.35 18.50
N ALA A 45 13.12 33.73 19.24
CA ALA A 45 11.97 32.90 19.50
C ALA A 45 11.19 32.55 18.22
N ALA A 46 11.11 33.48 17.27
CA ALA A 46 10.42 33.27 16.00
C ALA A 46 11.22 32.31 15.11
N GLY A 47 12.54 32.51 15.03
CA GLY A 47 13.45 31.67 14.27
C GLY A 47 13.48 30.22 14.78
N VAL A 48 13.48 30.01 16.10
CA VAL A 48 13.41 28.66 16.72
C VAL A 48 12.08 27.98 16.36
N ALA A 49 10.94 28.67 16.46
CA ALA A 49 9.64 28.12 16.11
C ALA A 49 9.56 27.71 14.63
N ILE A 50 10.06 28.57 13.73
CA ILE A 50 10.11 28.27 12.29
C ILE A 50 11.03 27.09 12.01
N ALA A 51 12.23 27.05 12.59
CA ALA A 51 13.20 25.97 12.41
C ALA A 51 12.66 24.63 12.91
N SER A 52 11.95 24.62 14.05
CA SER A 52 11.30 23.43 14.61
C SER A 52 10.21 22.91 13.66
N ARG A 53 9.34 23.78 13.16
CA ARG A 53 8.29 23.42 12.21
C ARG A 53 8.88 22.86 10.91
N LEU A 54 9.87 23.54 10.33
CA LEU A 54 10.54 23.06 9.10
C LEU A 54 11.26 21.72 9.33
N THR A 55 11.86 21.53 10.50
CA THR A 55 12.50 20.25 10.84
C THR A 55 11.47 19.12 10.95
N ALA A 56 10.29 19.38 11.54
CA ALA A 56 9.21 18.43 11.60
C ALA A 56 8.68 18.09 10.19
N GLU A 57 8.53 19.10 9.33
CA GLU A 57 8.08 18.93 7.95
C GLU A 57 9.09 18.11 7.12
N ILE A 58 10.38 18.41 7.23
CA ILE A 58 11.45 17.62 6.57
C ILE A 58 11.43 16.17 7.02
N ARG A 59 11.30 15.91 8.33
CA ARG A 59 11.23 14.55 8.86
C ARG A 59 9.97 13.83 8.40
N GLY A 60 8.83 14.53 8.37
CA GLY A 60 7.57 14.03 7.84
C GLY A 60 7.69 13.66 6.37
N THR A 61 8.22 14.56 5.53
CA THR A 61 8.42 14.32 4.10
C THR A 61 9.38 13.15 3.84
N ASN A 62 10.48 13.04 4.60
CA ASN A 62 11.38 11.90 4.48
C ASN A 62 10.70 10.56 4.86
N GLN A 63 9.78 10.56 5.83
CA GLN A 63 8.99 9.37 6.14
C GLN A 63 7.97 9.08 5.03
N SER A 64 7.33 10.11 4.48
CA SER A 64 6.38 9.97 3.38
C SER A 64 7.01 9.36 2.14
N ILE A 65 8.26 9.72 1.83
CA ILE A 65 9.02 9.09 0.73
C ILE A 65 9.22 7.59 0.99
N ARG A 66 9.58 7.21 2.22
CA ARG A 66 9.70 5.77 2.55
C ARG A 66 8.38 5.04 2.43
N ASN A 67 7.28 5.64 2.92
CA ASN A 67 5.95 5.05 2.80
C ASN A 67 5.53 4.89 1.33
N ALA A 68 5.89 5.84 0.46
CA ALA A 68 5.62 5.73 -0.97
C ALA A 68 6.42 4.59 -1.63
N LEU A 69 7.69 4.41 -1.24
CA LEU A 69 8.51 3.27 -1.71
C LEU A 69 7.96 1.93 -1.21
N ASP A 70 7.46 1.88 0.02
CA ASP A 70 6.80 0.68 0.57
C ASP A 70 5.50 0.36 -0.19
N ALA A 71 4.71 1.39 -0.53
CA ALA A 71 3.51 1.24 -1.36
C ALA A 71 3.85 0.71 -2.76
N GLN A 72 4.90 1.24 -3.38
CA GLN A 72 5.37 0.78 -4.69
C GLN A 72 5.81 -0.68 -4.63
N ALA A 73 6.57 -1.08 -3.61
CA ALA A 73 7.00 -2.46 -3.44
C ALA A 73 5.83 -3.44 -3.19
N LEU A 74 4.78 -2.99 -2.49
CA LEU A 74 3.54 -3.75 -2.34
C LEU A 74 2.85 -3.94 -3.70
N ILE A 75 2.73 -2.87 -4.50
CA ILE A 75 2.13 -2.93 -5.84
C ILE A 75 2.93 -3.89 -6.74
N ASP A 76 4.26 -3.80 -6.75
CA ASP A 76 5.12 -4.68 -7.54
C ASP A 76 4.95 -6.16 -7.15
N THR A 77 4.76 -6.44 -5.85
CA THR A 77 4.49 -7.80 -5.35
C THR A 77 3.14 -8.30 -5.85
N ALA A 78 2.10 -7.48 -5.75
CA ALA A 78 0.78 -7.84 -6.25
C ALA A 78 0.77 -8.01 -7.77
N GLU A 79 1.45 -7.13 -8.52
CA GLU A 79 1.56 -7.23 -9.98
C GLU A 79 2.28 -8.51 -10.41
N GLY A 80 3.34 -8.90 -9.69
CA GLY A 80 4.04 -10.16 -9.92
C GLY A 80 3.10 -11.37 -9.80
N ALA A 81 2.31 -11.43 -8.75
CA ALA A 81 1.32 -12.50 -8.57
C ALA A 81 0.22 -12.47 -9.64
N HIS A 82 -0.31 -11.29 -10.00
CA HIS A 82 -1.29 -11.16 -11.09
C HIS A 82 -0.77 -11.69 -12.42
N LYS A 83 0.52 -11.48 -12.71
CA LYS A 83 1.15 -11.99 -13.93
C LYS A 83 1.22 -13.51 -13.95
N GLU A 84 1.53 -14.15 -12.83
CA GLU A 84 1.53 -15.61 -12.75
C GLU A 84 0.11 -16.18 -12.89
N VAL A 85 -0.88 -15.56 -12.26
CA VAL A 85 -2.29 -15.97 -12.42
C VAL A 85 -2.75 -15.77 -13.87
N GLU A 86 -2.35 -14.70 -14.55
CA GLU A 86 -2.62 -14.50 -15.98
C GLU A 86 -2.06 -15.66 -16.83
N ASN A 87 -0.81 -16.08 -16.56
CA ASN A 87 -0.17 -17.20 -17.27
C ASN A 87 -0.96 -18.51 -17.05
N ILE A 88 -1.40 -18.76 -15.81
CA ILE A 88 -2.20 -19.95 -15.49
C ILE A 88 -3.54 -19.90 -16.22
N LEU A 89 -4.24 -18.79 -16.21
CA LEU A 89 -5.51 -18.62 -16.93
C LEU A 89 -5.36 -18.84 -18.44
N GLN A 90 -4.26 -18.38 -19.05
CA GLN A 90 -3.98 -18.65 -20.45
C GLN A 90 -3.80 -20.16 -20.67
N ARG A 91 -3.09 -20.87 -19.77
CA ARG A 91 -2.95 -22.34 -19.84
C ARG A 91 -4.29 -23.05 -19.65
N MET A 92 -5.11 -22.61 -18.69
CA MET A 92 -6.45 -23.18 -18.50
C MET A 92 -7.32 -22.99 -19.76
N ARG A 93 -7.19 -21.84 -20.42
CA ARG A 93 -7.88 -21.59 -21.70
C ARG A 93 -7.43 -22.56 -22.80
N GLU A 94 -6.14 -22.86 -22.90
CA GLU A 94 -5.63 -23.87 -23.86
C GLU A 94 -6.22 -25.25 -23.59
N VAL A 95 -6.24 -25.67 -22.32
CA VAL A 95 -6.84 -26.97 -21.88
C VAL A 95 -8.33 -27.01 -22.20
N ALA A 96 -9.07 -25.91 -21.96
CA ALA A 96 -10.49 -25.81 -22.26
C ALA A 96 -10.74 -25.90 -23.79
N VAL A 97 -9.93 -25.23 -24.60
CA VAL A 97 -10.00 -25.32 -26.09
C VAL A 97 -9.71 -26.75 -26.54
N GLN A 98 -8.72 -27.42 -25.95
CA GLN A 98 -8.41 -28.82 -26.27
C GLN A 98 -9.59 -29.73 -25.91
N SER A 99 -10.20 -29.55 -24.73
CA SER A 99 -11.36 -30.37 -24.29
C SER A 99 -12.61 -30.12 -25.15
N ALA A 100 -12.81 -28.93 -25.70
CA ALA A 100 -13.92 -28.61 -26.57
C ALA A 100 -13.91 -29.38 -27.91
N ASN A 101 -12.76 -30.00 -28.28
CA ASN A 101 -12.65 -30.72 -29.53
C ASN A 101 -13.38 -32.08 -29.44
N ASP A 102 -14.26 -32.35 -30.42
CA ASP A 102 -15.02 -33.59 -30.50
C ASP A 102 -14.20 -34.88 -30.76
N THR A 103 -12.92 -34.70 -31.13
CA THR A 103 -12.02 -35.86 -31.27
C THR A 103 -11.63 -36.48 -29.94
N ASN A 104 -11.81 -35.80 -28.82
CA ASN A 104 -11.56 -36.32 -27.49
C ASN A 104 -12.73 -37.17 -27.01
N ASN A 105 -12.44 -38.34 -26.43
CA ASN A 105 -13.41 -39.17 -25.75
C ASN A 105 -13.62 -38.68 -24.29
N ALA A 106 -14.60 -39.30 -23.58
CA ALA A 106 -14.91 -38.91 -22.21
C ALA A 106 -13.73 -39.11 -21.25
N GLN A 107 -12.89 -40.12 -21.47
CA GLN A 107 -11.71 -40.38 -20.65
C GLN A 107 -10.61 -39.32 -20.86
N ASP A 108 -10.42 -38.90 -22.12
CA ASP A 108 -9.46 -37.88 -22.45
C ASP A 108 -9.85 -36.55 -21.82
N ARG A 109 -11.13 -36.16 -21.87
CA ARG A 109 -11.66 -34.97 -21.18
C ARG A 109 -11.54 -35.07 -19.66
N SER A 110 -11.77 -36.26 -19.07
CA SER A 110 -11.56 -36.44 -17.63
C SER A 110 -10.08 -36.23 -17.24
N ASN A 111 -9.14 -36.66 -18.08
CA ASN A 111 -7.70 -36.43 -17.84
C ASN A 111 -7.35 -34.95 -17.95
N LEU A 112 -7.92 -34.22 -18.91
CA LEU A 112 -7.76 -32.77 -19.05
C LEU A 112 -8.39 -32.01 -17.87
N LEU A 113 -9.51 -32.49 -17.35
CA LEU A 113 -10.13 -31.91 -16.16
C LEU A 113 -9.22 -32.00 -14.92
N VAL A 114 -8.48 -33.08 -14.74
CA VAL A 114 -7.51 -33.18 -13.64
C VAL A 114 -6.42 -32.12 -13.74
N GLU A 115 -5.90 -31.88 -14.96
CA GLU A 115 -4.94 -30.78 -15.18
C GLU A 115 -5.59 -29.43 -14.89
N PHE A 116 -6.82 -29.23 -15.33
CA PHE A 116 -7.56 -27.97 -15.16
C PHE A 116 -7.78 -27.66 -13.68
N VAL A 117 -8.22 -28.61 -12.87
CA VAL A 117 -8.42 -28.48 -11.41
C VAL A 117 -7.08 -28.19 -10.72
N ALA A 118 -5.99 -28.84 -11.12
CA ALA A 118 -4.67 -28.54 -10.54
C ALA A 118 -4.20 -27.11 -10.84
N LEU A 119 -4.60 -26.53 -11.97
CA LEU A 119 -4.34 -25.12 -12.29
C LEU A 119 -5.23 -24.18 -11.46
N GLU A 120 -6.48 -24.56 -11.15
CA GLU A 120 -7.34 -23.81 -10.22
C GLU A 120 -6.74 -23.82 -8.80
N ASP A 121 -6.33 -24.98 -8.30
CA ASP A 121 -5.66 -25.11 -6.99
C ASP A 121 -4.39 -24.25 -6.91
N GLU A 122 -3.67 -24.10 -8.01
CA GLU A 122 -2.46 -23.25 -8.07
C GLU A 122 -2.80 -21.74 -8.03
N ILE A 123 -3.92 -21.31 -8.63
CA ILE A 123 -4.41 -19.92 -8.49
C ILE A 123 -4.73 -19.65 -7.02
N ASP A 124 -5.46 -20.54 -6.36
CA ASP A 124 -5.82 -20.40 -4.94
C ASP A 124 -4.57 -20.38 -4.06
N ARG A 125 -3.59 -21.24 -4.34
CA ARG A 125 -2.31 -21.23 -3.63
C ARG A 125 -1.57 -19.92 -3.79
N ILE A 126 -1.54 -19.32 -4.99
CA ILE A 126 -0.92 -18.00 -5.21
C ILE A 126 -1.66 -16.93 -4.42
N ALA A 127 -2.99 -16.95 -4.43
CA ALA A 127 -3.81 -16.01 -3.68
C ALA A 127 -3.54 -16.06 -2.17
N GLU A 128 -3.43 -17.27 -1.61
CA GLU A 128 -3.18 -17.49 -0.18
C GLU A 128 -1.73 -17.14 0.23
N THR A 129 -0.75 -17.48 -0.61
CA THR A 129 0.67 -17.31 -0.27
C THR A 129 1.21 -15.92 -0.55
N THR A 130 0.52 -15.12 -1.37
CA THR A 130 0.96 -13.76 -1.69
C THR A 130 0.64 -12.81 -0.55
N THR A 131 1.65 -12.54 0.28
CA THR A 131 1.52 -11.68 1.45
C THR A 131 2.55 -10.54 1.42
N TRP A 132 2.21 -9.41 2.03
CA TRP A 132 3.10 -8.28 2.27
C TRP A 132 3.07 -7.92 3.75
N ALA A 133 4.22 -7.92 4.40
CA ALA A 133 4.36 -7.64 5.85
C ALA A 133 3.40 -8.48 6.73
N GLY A 134 3.07 -9.71 6.29
CA GLY A 134 2.17 -10.62 7.01
C GLY A 134 0.67 -10.38 6.74
N GLN A 135 0.34 -9.47 5.84
CA GLN A 135 -1.03 -9.26 5.37
C GLN A 135 -1.21 -9.90 3.99
N SER A 136 -2.33 -10.63 3.78
CA SER A 136 -2.68 -11.16 2.47
C SER A 136 -3.04 -10.02 1.53
N LEU A 137 -2.53 -10.10 0.28
CA LEU A 137 -2.79 -9.10 -0.74
C LEU A 137 -3.95 -9.50 -1.65
N LEU A 138 -4.09 -10.79 -1.94
CA LEU A 138 -4.98 -11.32 -2.98
C LEU A 138 -6.12 -12.16 -2.42
N ASN A 139 -6.11 -12.45 -1.12
CA ASN A 139 -7.16 -13.15 -0.42
C ASN A 139 -7.72 -12.22 0.67
N ALA A 140 -8.75 -11.46 0.33
CA ALA A 140 -9.41 -10.54 1.28
C ALA A 140 -10.20 -11.27 2.36
N ASN A 141 -10.39 -12.60 2.21
CA ASN A 141 -11.22 -13.41 3.11
C ASN A 141 -10.44 -14.07 4.26
N ASP A 142 -9.17 -13.71 4.48
CA ASP A 142 -8.34 -14.23 5.60
C ASP A 142 -8.80 -13.71 6.97
N GLY A 143 -10.07 -13.81 7.27
CA GLY A 143 -10.65 -13.51 8.59
C GLY A 143 -10.70 -12.02 8.93
N GLN A 144 -10.27 -11.14 8.06
CA GLN A 144 -10.47 -9.70 8.17
C GLN A 144 -11.73 -9.25 7.41
N SER A 145 -12.81 -9.97 7.60
CA SER A 145 -14.13 -9.40 7.38
C SER A 145 -14.14 -8.11 8.19
N ALA A 146 -14.30 -6.97 7.54
CA ALA A 146 -14.41 -5.70 8.21
C ALA A 146 -15.56 -5.79 9.23
N VAL A 147 -15.22 -6.14 10.48
CA VAL A 147 -16.16 -6.09 11.61
C VAL A 147 -16.32 -4.63 11.95
N ILE A 148 -17.03 -3.91 11.10
CA ILE A 148 -17.56 -2.61 11.46
C ILE A 148 -18.86 -2.90 12.24
N GLY A 149 -18.75 -2.94 13.58
CA GLY A 149 -19.89 -2.90 14.47
C GLY A 149 -20.58 -4.24 14.78
N GLY A 150 -19.92 -5.39 14.71
CA GLY A 150 -20.44 -6.65 15.27
C GLY A 150 -21.57 -7.31 14.47
N PHE A 151 -21.84 -6.90 13.26
CA PHE A 151 -22.72 -7.58 12.32
C PHE A 151 -21.85 -8.31 11.28
N VAL A 152 -21.86 -9.64 11.32
CA VAL A 152 -21.45 -10.46 10.19
C VAL A 152 -22.55 -10.27 9.16
N THR A 153 -22.36 -9.32 8.26
CA THR A 153 -23.15 -9.31 7.03
C THR A 153 -22.68 -10.50 6.22
N GLU A 154 -23.64 -11.34 5.84
CA GLU A 154 -23.56 -12.48 4.91
C GLU A 154 -22.48 -12.27 3.84
N PRO A 155 -21.91 -13.35 3.25
CA PRO A 155 -20.91 -13.21 2.20
C PRO A 155 -21.48 -12.32 1.10
N ALA A 156 -21.22 -11.01 1.23
CA ALA A 156 -21.60 -10.05 0.23
C ALA A 156 -20.77 -10.37 -1.00
N ALA A 157 -21.48 -10.83 -2.03
CA ALA A 157 -21.10 -10.71 -3.43
C ALA A 157 -19.60 -10.47 -3.68
N ALA A 158 -18.85 -11.51 -3.87
CA ALA A 158 -17.81 -11.77 -4.88
C ALA A 158 -17.05 -10.58 -5.52
N ASP A 159 -16.77 -9.53 -4.79
CA ASP A 159 -15.86 -8.45 -5.23
C ASP A 159 -15.25 -7.77 -3.99
N THR A 160 -14.61 -8.58 -3.14
CA THR A 160 -13.89 -8.07 -1.98
C THR A 160 -12.58 -7.47 -2.44
N THR A 161 -12.33 -6.24 -2.00
CA THR A 161 -11.08 -5.54 -2.22
C THR A 161 -10.36 -5.35 -0.90
N ALA A 162 -9.06 -5.63 -0.88
CA ALA A 162 -8.19 -5.22 0.21
C ALA A 162 -7.72 -3.78 -0.04
N ASP A 163 -8.05 -2.87 0.86
CA ASP A 163 -7.70 -1.46 0.75
C ASP A 163 -6.50 -1.14 1.64
N PHE A 164 -5.40 -0.74 1.02
CA PHE A 164 -4.18 -0.31 1.70
C PHE A 164 -4.02 1.20 1.57
N THR A 165 -4.06 1.91 2.69
CA THR A 165 -3.91 3.36 2.71
C THR A 165 -2.50 3.75 3.16
N PHE A 166 -1.77 4.47 2.31
CA PHE A 166 -0.41 4.95 2.57
C PHE A 166 -0.41 6.45 2.77
N GLN A 167 0.25 6.90 3.84
CA GLN A 167 0.49 8.33 4.09
C GLN A 167 1.71 8.80 3.30
N ILE A 168 1.48 9.58 2.24
CA ILE A 168 2.50 10.09 1.31
C ILE A 168 2.80 11.59 1.47
N GLY A 169 2.09 12.26 2.36
CA GLY A 169 2.30 13.66 2.72
C GLY A 169 2.64 13.83 4.20
N ALA A 170 3.30 14.94 4.55
CA ALA A 170 3.63 15.26 5.94
C ALA A 170 2.47 15.91 6.71
N GLY A 171 1.36 16.21 6.03
CA GLY A 171 0.17 16.85 6.58
C GLY A 171 -0.90 15.88 7.06
N THR A 172 -2.04 16.44 7.47
CA THR A 172 -3.23 15.70 7.91
C THR A 172 -4.40 15.83 6.93
N SER A 173 -4.13 16.30 5.73
CA SER A 173 -5.12 16.45 4.66
C SER A 173 -5.44 15.10 4.03
N GLY A 174 -6.66 14.90 3.55
CA GLY A 174 -7.03 13.71 2.78
C GLY A 174 -6.22 13.54 1.48
N ASN A 175 -5.58 14.61 0.99
CA ASN A 175 -4.69 14.56 -0.17
C ASN A 175 -3.27 14.06 0.17
N ASP A 176 -2.97 13.89 1.45
CA ASP A 176 -1.69 13.39 1.93
C ASP A 176 -1.64 11.85 2.01
N SER A 177 -2.72 11.17 1.63
CA SER A 177 -2.83 9.71 1.60
C SER A 177 -3.25 9.18 0.22
N ILE A 178 -2.70 8.04 -0.16
CA ILE A 178 -3.13 7.26 -1.33
C ILE A 178 -3.67 5.93 -0.84
N THR A 179 -4.81 5.50 -1.40
CA THR A 179 -5.39 4.18 -1.16
C THR A 179 -5.17 3.31 -2.39
N VAL A 180 -4.56 2.16 -2.18
CA VAL A 180 -4.38 1.11 -3.17
C VAL A 180 -5.41 0.03 -2.89
N SER A 181 -6.35 -0.18 -3.81
CA SER A 181 -7.38 -1.21 -3.70
C SER A 181 -6.97 -2.42 -4.55
N ILE A 182 -6.73 -3.55 -3.91
CA ILE A 182 -6.37 -4.80 -4.57
C ILE A 182 -7.58 -5.74 -4.47
N ARG A 183 -8.05 -6.22 -5.62
CA ARG A 183 -9.15 -7.17 -5.69
C ARG A 183 -8.66 -8.56 -5.34
N GLU A 184 -9.51 -9.31 -4.66
CA GLU A 184 -9.34 -10.73 -4.42
C GLU A 184 -9.26 -11.52 -5.73
N ILE A 185 -8.34 -12.49 -5.78
CA ILE A 185 -8.05 -13.30 -6.98
C ILE A 185 -7.97 -14.77 -6.55
N ASP A 186 -9.01 -15.28 -5.96
CA ASP A 186 -9.17 -16.72 -5.78
C ASP A 186 -10.01 -17.31 -6.92
N SER A 187 -10.05 -18.63 -7.02
CA SER A 187 -10.86 -19.34 -8.02
C SER A 187 -12.34 -18.98 -7.91
N VAL A 188 -12.81 -18.71 -6.68
CA VAL A 188 -14.19 -18.34 -6.39
C VAL A 188 -14.51 -16.94 -6.95
N SER A 189 -13.69 -15.94 -6.64
CA SER A 189 -13.91 -14.54 -7.06
C SER A 189 -13.73 -14.34 -8.57
N LEU A 190 -12.81 -15.10 -9.18
CA LEU A 190 -12.56 -15.02 -10.62
C LEU A 190 -13.70 -15.69 -11.43
N PHE A 191 -14.19 -16.83 -10.98
CA PHE A 191 -15.07 -17.68 -11.79
C PHE A 191 -16.54 -17.64 -11.37
N LEU A 192 -16.88 -17.34 -10.12
CA LEU A 192 -18.24 -17.47 -9.59
C LEU A 192 -19.17 -16.26 -9.72
N TYR A 193 -18.66 -15.08 -10.06
CA TYR A 193 -19.53 -13.92 -10.17
C TYR A 193 -20.12 -13.76 -11.56
N ASN A 194 -21.29 -14.37 -11.76
CA ASN A 194 -22.21 -13.94 -12.82
C ASN A 194 -23.36 -13.14 -12.17
N ALA A 195 -23.41 -11.83 -12.41
CA ALA A 195 -24.39 -10.89 -11.87
C ALA A 195 -25.86 -11.27 -12.16
N ASN A 196 -26.12 -12.24 -13.05
CA ASN A 196 -27.45 -12.68 -13.46
C ASN A 196 -27.91 -14.00 -12.83
N ASN A 197 -27.09 -14.67 -12.01
CA ASN A 197 -27.51 -15.91 -11.34
C ASN A 197 -26.82 -16.11 -9.98
N PRO A 198 -27.33 -15.45 -8.90
CA PRO A 198 -26.71 -15.53 -7.57
C PRO A 198 -26.94 -16.85 -6.84
N LEU A 199 -27.58 -17.85 -7.43
CA LEU A 199 -28.06 -19.04 -6.71
C LEU A 199 -27.70 -20.39 -7.34
N VAL A 200 -26.82 -20.46 -8.32
CA VAL A 200 -26.36 -21.78 -8.77
C VAL A 200 -25.05 -22.09 -8.05
N GLY A 201 -25.17 -22.84 -6.99
CA GLY A 201 -24.04 -23.45 -6.30
C GLY A 201 -23.14 -24.14 -7.32
N GLY A 202 -21.85 -23.69 -7.35
CA GLY A 202 -20.82 -24.23 -8.20
C GLY A 202 -21.11 -23.97 -9.68
N LEU A 203 -20.72 -22.81 -10.21
CA LEU A 203 -20.25 -22.81 -11.59
C LEU A 203 -19.00 -23.68 -11.58
N SER A 204 -19.25 -24.95 -11.71
CA SER A 204 -18.25 -25.92 -12.04
C SER A 204 -17.63 -25.42 -13.33
N THR A 205 -16.44 -24.91 -13.25
CA THR A 205 -15.53 -24.81 -14.37
C THR A 205 -15.30 -26.22 -14.86
N ASN A 206 -16.28 -26.72 -15.61
CA ASN A 206 -16.35 -28.10 -16.06
C ASN A 206 -16.01 -28.13 -17.54
N ILE A 207 -15.11 -29.02 -17.91
CA ILE A 207 -14.70 -29.25 -19.28
C ILE A 207 -15.04 -30.66 -19.77
N ASP A 208 -15.93 -31.41 -19.07
CA ASP A 208 -16.28 -32.77 -19.39
C ASP A 208 -17.05 -32.93 -20.72
N THR A 209 -17.68 -31.85 -21.16
CA THR A 209 -18.41 -31.84 -22.44
C THR A 209 -17.93 -30.66 -23.32
N PRO A 210 -18.01 -30.79 -24.65
CA PRO A 210 -17.63 -29.68 -25.54
C PRO A 210 -18.38 -28.38 -25.25
N SER A 211 -19.66 -28.47 -24.90
CA SER A 211 -20.49 -27.31 -24.57
C SER A 211 -20.06 -26.67 -23.25
N ALA A 212 -19.76 -27.46 -22.23
CA ALA A 212 -19.25 -26.95 -20.94
C ALA A 212 -17.87 -26.32 -21.14
N ALA A 213 -16.96 -26.94 -21.87
CA ALA A 213 -15.65 -26.41 -22.19
C ALA A 213 -15.74 -25.05 -22.91
N THR A 214 -16.67 -24.90 -23.86
CA THR A 214 -16.92 -23.59 -24.52
C THR A 214 -17.45 -22.55 -23.55
N GLY A 215 -18.32 -22.91 -22.61
CA GLY A 215 -18.78 -22.02 -21.53
C GLY A 215 -17.63 -21.57 -20.63
N THR A 216 -16.78 -22.52 -20.22
CA THR A 216 -15.59 -22.28 -19.39
C THR A 216 -14.60 -21.32 -20.06
N MET A 217 -14.41 -21.41 -21.39
CA MET A 217 -13.56 -20.44 -22.10
C MET A 217 -14.08 -19.00 -21.94
N GLY A 218 -15.40 -18.78 -22.01
CA GLY A 218 -16.00 -17.45 -21.80
C GLY A 218 -15.80 -16.92 -20.38
N ILE A 219 -15.82 -17.83 -19.39
CA ILE A 219 -15.53 -17.48 -17.98
C ILE A 219 -14.08 -17.08 -17.83
N ILE A 220 -13.15 -17.83 -18.40
CA ILE A 220 -11.71 -17.53 -18.37
C ILE A 220 -11.41 -16.19 -19.08
N ASP A 221 -12.04 -15.91 -20.22
CA ASP A 221 -11.85 -14.63 -20.91
C ASP A 221 -12.33 -13.44 -20.04
N THR A 222 -13.42 -13.62 -19.27
CA THR A 222 -13.87 -12.63 -18.28
C THR A 222 -12.90 -12.48 -17.12
N ALA A 223 -12.32 -13.59 -16.63
CA ALA A 223 -11.32 -13.56 -15.57
C ALA A 223 -10.04 -12.81 -16.01
N LEU A 224 -9.57 -13.07 -17.22
CA LEU A 224 -8.45 -12.36 -17.83
C LEU A 224 -8.73 -10.85 -17.94
N GLU A 225 -9.95 -10.46 -18.31
CA GLU A 225 -10.34 -9.05 -18.36
C GLU A 225 -10.29 -8.40 -16.97
N LYS A 226 -10.78 -9.08 -15.93
CA LYS A 226 -10.71 -8.60 -14.54
C LYS A 226 -9.27 -8.37 -14.07
N ILE A 227 -8.36 -9.32 -14.33
CA ILE A 227 -6.95 -9.19 -13.99
C ILE A 227 -6.31 -8.02 -14.73
N ASN A 228 -6.56 -7.89 -16.03
CA ASN A 228 -6.01 -6.79 -16.82
C ASN A 228 -6.52 -5.43 -16.35
N GLN A 229 -7.79 -5.32 -15.96
CA GLN A 229 -8.34 -4.11 -15.34
C GLN A 229 -7.66 -3.79 -14.01
N GLN A 230 -7.42 -4.80 -13.16
CA GLN A 230 -6.74 -4.62 -11.89
C GLN A 230 -5.30 -4.17 -12.08
N ARG A 231 -4.54 -4.80 -12.97
CA ARG A 231 -3.17 -4.39 -13.31
C ARG A 231 -3.12 -2.96 -13.85
N SER A 232 -4.09 -2.59 -14.69
CA SER A 232 -4.20 -1.20 -15.19
C SER A 232 -4.43 -0.20 -14.06
N LYS A 233 -5.27 -0.54 -13.07
CA LYS A 233 -5.48 0.30 -11.88
C LYS A 233 -4.21 0.42 -11.04
N LEU A 234 -3.52 -0.69 -10.78
CA LEU A 234 -2.26 -0.69 -10.03
C LEU A 234 -1.18 0.13 -10.73
N GLY A 235 -1.04 -0.02 -12.06
CA GLY A 235 -0.12 0.79 -12.86
C GLY A 235 -0.47 2.29 -12.86
N ALA A 236 -1.75 2.64 -12.80
CA ALA A 236 -2.17 4.04 -12.69
C ALA A 236 -1.83 4.65 -11.32
N VAL A 237 -1.84 3.86 -10.25
CA VAL A 237 -1.48 4.32 -8.89
C VAL A 237 0.03 4.39 -8.71
N SER A 238 0.80 3.51 -9.36
CA SER A 238 2.27 3.49 -9.24
C SER A 238 2.97 4.62 -10.02
N ASN A 239 2.28 5.27 -10.98
CA ASN A 239 2.82 6.33 -11.82
C ASN A 239 2.55 7.73 -11.23
#